data_37150b49bc5bc7969f81e1dc4bd519e3
#
_entry.id   37150b49bc5bc7969f81e1dc4bd519e3
#
_cell.length_a   1.000
_cell.length_b   1.000
_cell.length_c   1.000
_cell.angle_alpha   90.00
_cell.angle_beta   90.00
_cell.angle_gamma   90.00
#
_symmetry.space_group_name_H-M   'P 1'
#
loop_
_entity.id
_entity.type
_entity.pdbx_description
1 polymer ?
#
loop_
_entity_poly.entity_id
_entity_poly.type
_entity_poly.pdbx_seq_one_letter_code
_entity_poly.pdbx_strand_id
1 'polypeptide(L)'
;MRAEISLLVRRFAGKKWSGNTELQSAFMRELVQLPGFEGSCTLKDPALSARDRITRAPKALGLVDLECLALTPAGRNFLDDDLAAEALLRQLLKFQLPSPYHKATERLAATFWVRPYLEILRLIHVLGRLSFDELWLFGMQLTNWRFFDGIVDKVKQFRIAKEQNKGRYKKFLGATREQVVTSIFSREIESGQLHTRESTCTSLDNFVDTKVRNLRDYADACLRYLRATGLVTVSNPGKTITIIASRKDEVAYILKTVDRNPVFVDNEKAYREYLF
;
A
#
# COMPACT_ATOMS: atom_id res chain seq x y z
N MET A 1 -7.56 3.10 -10.88
CA MET A 1 -6.86 4.37 -10.58
C MET A 1 -6.80 5.33 -11.78
N ARG A 2 -6.35 4.95 -13.00
CA ARG A 2 -6.29 5.86 -14.17
C ARG A 2 -7.67 6.41 -14.55
N ALA A 3 -8.69 5.57 -14.66
CA ALA A 3 -10.07 5.98 -14.96
C ALA A 3 -10.62 6.96 -13.90
N GLU A 4 -10.33 6.71 -12.63
CA GLU A 4 -10.74 7.57 -11.51
C GLU A 4 -10.11 8.96 -11.60
N ILE A 5 -8.79 9.04 -11.84
CA ILE A 5 -8.06 10.30 -12.01
C ILE A 5 -8.57 11.04 -13.25
N SER A 6 -8.72 10.34 -14.37
CA SER A 6 -9.22 10.92 -15.62
C SER A 6 -10.62 11.50 -15.49
N LEU A 7 -11.53 10.77 -14.82
CA LEU A 7 -12.89 11.25 -14.53
C LEU A 7 -12.84 12.51 -13.65
N LEU A 8 -12.07 12.44 -12.54
CA LEU A 8 -11.97 13.53 -11.58
C LEU A 8 -11.57 14.85 -12.25
N VAL A 9 -10.50 14.81 -13.03
CA VAL A 9 -9.95 16.01 -13.65
C VAL A 9 -10.82 16.51 -14.81
N ARG A 10 -11.38 15.60 -15.63
CA ARG A 10 -12.24 16.03 -16.75
C ARG A 10 -13.55 16.70 -16.31
N ARG A 11 -14.15 16.24 -15.21
CA ARG A 11 -15.49 16.66 -14.79
C ARG A 11 -15.51 17.69 -13.66
N PHE A 12 -14.44 17.73 -12.85
CA PHE A 12 -14.43 18.48 -11.60
C PHE A 12 -13.23 19.43 -11.46
N ALA A 13 -12.42 19.61 -12.52
CA ALA A 13 -11.27 20.53 -12.50
C ALA A 13 -11.61 21.92 -11.94
N GLY A 14 -10.66 22.54 -11.25
CA GLY A 14 -10.80 23.88 -10.68
C GLY A 14 -11.62 23.93 -9.38
N LYS A 15 -12.21 22.81 -8.93
CA LYS A 15 -12.98 22.75 -7.70
C LYS A 15 -12.11 22.25 -6.53
N LYS A 16 -12.51 22.58 -5.31
CA LYS A 16 -11.85 22.09 -4.09
C LYS A 16 -12.46 20.77 -3.67
N TRP A 17 -11.60 19.77 -3.43
CA TRP A 17 -12.03 18.42 -2.99
C TRP A 17 -12.35 18.34 -1.51
N SER A 18 -11.48 18.90 -0.67
CA SER A 18 -11.56 18.77 0.78
C SER A 18 -12.80 19.48 1.33
N GLY A 19 -13.58 18.77 2.16
CA GLY A 19 -14.80 19.29 2.75
C GLY A 19 -16.01 19.36 1.80
N ASN A 20 -15.87 18.99 0.53
CA ASN A 20 -16.96 19.07 -0.45
C ASN A 20 -17.65 17.71 -0.65
N THR A 21 -18.52 17.37 0.30
CA THR A 21 -19.26 16.09 0.32
C THR A 21 -20.16 15.91 -0.91
N GLU A 22 -20.76 16.99 -1.41
CA GLU A 22 -21.63 16.96 -2.59
C GLU A 22 -20.84 16.59 -3.85
N LEU A 23 -19.70 17.24 -4.07
CA LEU A 23 -18.79 16.95 -5.17
C LEU A 23 -18.26 15.52 -5.10
N GLN A 24 -17.86 15.06 -3.91
CA GLN A 24 -17.38 13.70 -3.67
C GLN A 24 -18.46 12.67 -4.01
N SER A 25 -19.71 12.93 -3.59
CA SER A 25 -20.85 12.06 -3.91
C SER A 25 -21.18 12.08 -5.41
N ALA A 26 -21.11 13.26 -6.06
CA ALA A 26 -21.30 13.39 -7.51
C ALA A 26 -20.24 12.60 -8.28
N PHE A 27 -18.97 12.72 -7.88
CA PHE A 27 -17.89 11.93 -8.45
C PHE A 27 -18.15 10.42 -8.38
N MET A 28 -18.60 9.91 -7.22
CA MET A 28 -18.90 8.50 -7.09
C MET A 28 -20.07 8.05 -7.94
N ARG A 29 -21.12 8.86 -8.06
CA ARG A 29 -22.26 8.55 -8.94
C ARG A 29 -21.84 8.41 -10.42
N GLU A 30 -20.92 9.26 -10.88
CA GLU A 30 -20.37 9.14 -12.23
C GLU A 30 -19.41 7.97 -12.38
N LEU A 31 -18.58 7.71 -11.35
CA LEU A 31 -17.57 6.64 -11.38
C LEU A 31 -18.20 5.26 -11.50
N VAL A 32 -19.29 4.98 -10.77
CA VAL A 32 -19.97 3.67 -10.82
C VAL A 32 -20.64 3.39 -12.17
N GLN A 33 -20.82 4.40 -13.01
CA GLN A 33 -21.36 4.26 -14.37
C GLN A 33 -20.27 3.96 -15.42
N LEU A 34 -18.99 4.04 -15.05
CA LEU A 34 -17.92 3.76 -16.01
C LEU A 34 -17.84 2.27 -16.32
N PRO A 35 -17.63 1.92 -17.60
CA PRO A 35 -17.35 0.53 -17.98
C PRO A 35 -16.15 -0.03 -17.21
N GLY A 36 -16.28 -1.25 -16.68
CA GLY A 36 -15.22 -1.89 -15.92
C GLY A 36 -15.05 -1.36 -14.47
N PHE A 37 -16.03 -0.63 -13.95
CA PHE A 37 -16.03 -0.27 -12.54
C PHE A 37 -16.09 -1.53 -11.66
N GLU A 38 -15.07 -1.70 -10.81
CA GLU A 38 -15.04 -2.77 -9.83
C GLU A 38 -15.43 -2.21 -8.45
N GLY A 39 -16.58 -2.61 -7.94
CA GLY A 39 -17.09 -2.20 -6.64
C GLY A 39 -18.60 -2.33 -6.53
N SER A 40 -19.15 -2.06 -5.34
CA SER A 40 -20.61 -2.03 -5.14
C SER A 40 -21.22 -0.78 -5.77
N CYS A 41 -22.26 -0.97 -6.57
CA CYS A 41 -23.08 0.15 -7.08
C CYS A 41 -23.98 0.75 -5.99
N THR A 42 -24.21 0.01 -4.89
CA THR A 42 -25.00 0.46 -3.74
C THR A 42 -24.07 0.95 -2.64
N LEU A 43 -23.88 2.25 -2.56
CA LEU A 43 -22.96 2.88 -1.60
C LEU A 43 -23.74 3.44 -0.42
N LYS A 44 -23.40 3.03 0.80
CA LYS A 44 -23.96 3.60 2.04
C LYS A 44 -23.51 5.05 2.23
N ASP A 45 -22.24 5.33 1.93
CA ASP A 45 -21.64 6.68 1.96
C ASP A 45 -20.80 6.89 0.69
N PRO A 46 -21.38 7.48 -0.37
CA PRO A 46 -20.66 7.75 -1.61
C PRO A 46 -19.48 8.70 -1.42
N ALA A 47 -19.62 9.71 -0.56
CA ALA A 47 -18.56 10.68 -0.31
C ALA A 47 -17.35 10.06 0.39
N LEU A 48 -17.58 9.16 1.36
CA LEU A 48 -16.50 8.42 2.00
C LEU A 48 -15.79 7.51 1.00
N SER A 49 -16.57 6.79 0.18
CA SER A 49 -16.01 5.93 -0.87
C SER A 49 -15.18 6.71 -1.87
N ALA A 50 -15.61 7.91 -2.27
CA ALA A 50 -14.85 8.82 -3.14
C ALA A 50 -13.54 9.25 -2.49
N ARG A 51 -13.59 9.67 -1.22
CA ARG A 51 -12.38 10.04 -0.46
C ARG A 51 -11.38 8.89 -0.40
N ASP A 52 -11.84 7.69 -0.09
CA ASP A 52 -10.97 6.52 0.00
C ASP A 52 -10.28 6.20 -1.34
N ARG A 53 -10.95 6.39 -2.46
CA ARG A 53 -10.38 6.15 -3.78
C ARG A 53 -9.38 7.22 -4.22
N ILE A 54 -9.64 8.48 -3.94
CA ILE A 54 -8.85 9.60 -4.45
C ILE A 54 -7.75 10.02 -3.47
N THR A 55 -8.01 10.02 -2.16
CA THR A 55 -7.02 10.50 -1.19
C THR A 55 -5.98 9.45 -0.82
N ARG A 56 -6.30 8.16 -0.92
CA ARG A 56 -5.33 7.10 -0.55
C ARG A 56 -4.20 6.97 -1.54
N ALA A 57 -4.45 6.68 -2.79
CA ALA A 57 -3.41 6.47 -3.78
C ALA A 57 -3.17 7.66 -4.71
N PRO A 58 -4.17 8.21 -5.40
CA PRO A 58 -3.93 9.33 -6.32
C PRO A 58 -3.27 10.54 -5.65
N LYS A 59 -3.78 10.99 -4.49
CA LYS A 59 -3.16 12.07 -3.71
C LYS A 59 -1.83 11.64 -3.12
N ALA A 60 -1.80 10.48 -2.43
CA ALA A 60 -0.62 10.06 -1.69
C ALA A 60 0.59 9.77 -2.57
N LEU A 61 0.37 9.39 -3.83
CA LEU A 61 1.41 9.25 -4.84
C LEU A 61 1.68 10.53 -5.64
N GLY A 62 1.06 11.64 -5.29
CA GLY A 62 1.29 12.91 -5.96
C GLY A 62 0.83 12.97 -7.42
N LEU A 63 -0.18 12.16 -7.80
CA LEU A 63 -0.70 12.13 -9.17
C LEU A 63 -1.75 13.21 -9.43
N VAL A 64 -2.43 13.67 -8.39
CA VAL A 64 -3.43 14.72 -8.44
C VAL A 64 -3.21 15.77 -7.36
N ASP A 65 -3.45 17.03 -7.70
CA ASP A 65 -3.57 18.11 -6.73
C ASP A 65 -5.06 18.28 -6.36
N LEU A 66 -5.37 18.07 -5.08
CA LEU A 66 -6.73 18.13 -4.58
C LEU A 66 -7.19 19.56 -4.16
N GLU A 67 -6.30 20.53 -4.20
CA GLU A 67 -6.66 21.94 -3.95
C GLU A 67 -7.42 22.54 -5.14
N CYS A 68 -7.07 22.12 -6.36
CA CYS A 68 -7.69 22.59 -7.59
C CYS A 68 -8.16 21.46 -8.52
N LEU A 69 -8.14 20.22 -8.09
CA LEU A 69 -8.49 19.04 -8.87
C LEU A 69 -7.80 19.01 -10.25
N ALA A 70 -6.48 19.18 -10.22
CA ALA A 70 -5.64 19.19 -11.41
C ALA A 70 -4.66 18.02 -11.43
N LEU A 71 -4.22 17.65 -12.63
CA LEU A 71 -3.11 16.71 -12.80
C LEU A 71 -1.80 17.39 -12.42
N THR A 72 -1.00 16.68 -11.63
CA THR A 72 0.41 17.02 -11.47
C THR A 72 1.22 16.64 -12.72
N PRO A 73 2.49 17.05 -12.85
CA PRO A 73 3.36 16.53 -13.90
C PRO A 73 3.41 14.98 -13.89
N ALA A 74 3.56 14.37 -12.71
CA ALA A 74 3.54 12.93 -12.55
C ALA A 74 2.18 12.30 -12.96
N GLY A 75 1.07 12.97 -12.63
CA GLY A 75 -0.26 12.53 -13.02
C GLY A 75 -0.50 12.57 -14.53
N ARG A 76 0.04 13.57 -15.24
CA ARG A 76 -0.01 13.63 -16.71
C ARG A 76 0.73 12.44 -17.31
N ASN A 77 1.96 12.20 -16.89
CA ASN A 77 2.75 11.07 -17.36
C ASN A 77 2.09 9.72 -17.00
N PHE A 78 1.44 9.63 -15.85
CA PHE A 78 0.71 8.41 -15.45
C PHE A 78 -0.54 8.14 -16.30
N LEU A 79 -1.15 9.14 -16.89
CA LEU A 79 -2.29 8.98 -17.81
C LEU A 79 -1.85 8.71 -19.25
N ASP A 80 -0.60 8.99 -19.60
CA ASP A 80 0.03 8.62 -20.86
C ASP A 80 0.34 7.10 -20.84
N ASP A 81 -0.05 6.38 -21.90
CA ASP A 81 0.11 4.92 -21.96
C ASP A 81 1.57 4.49 -21.99
N ASP A 82 2.42 5.25 -22.67
CA ASP A 82 3.84 4.93 -22.85
C ASP A 82 4.66 5.24 -21.58
N LEU A 83 4.22 6.22 -20.78
CA LEU A 83 4.95 6.71 -19.61
C LEU A 83 4.37 6.18 -18.28
N ALA A 84 3.19 5.58 -18.29
CA ALA A 84 2.43 5.24 -17.09
C ALA A 84 3.20 4.37 -16.08
N ALA A 85 3.89 3.34 -16.57
CA ALA A 85 4.63 2.41 -15.71
C ALA A 85 5.82 3.11 -15.02
N GLU A 86 6.57 3.93 -15.77
CA GLU A 86 7.71 4.68 -15.25
C GLU A 86 7.26 5.78 -14.28
N ALA A 87 6.22 6.53 -14.63
CA ALA A 87 5.65 7.56 -13.76
C ALA A 87 5.19 6.96 -12.43
N LEU A 88 4.49 5.82 -12.48
CA LEU A 88 4.08 5.12 -11.28
C LEU A 88 5.29 4.67 -10.45
N LEU A 89 6.30 4.06 -11.08
CA LEU A 89 7.51 3.61 -10.41
C LEU A 89 8.19 4.76 -9.66
N ARG A 90 8.41 5.89 -10.31
CA ARG A 90 9.02 7.08 -9.70
C ARG A 90 8.25 7.54 -8.46
N GLN A 91 6.93 7.55 -8.53
CA GLN A 91 6.09 7.96 -7.40
C GLN A 91 6.07 6.92 -6.26
N LEU A 92 6.10 5.62 -6.58
CA LEU A 92 6.25 4.58 -5.57
C LEU A 92 7.60 4.66 -4.85
N LEU A 93 8.68 5.00 -5.54
CA LEU A 93 10.00 5.20 -4.94
C LEU A 93 10.11 6.47 -4.08
N LYS A 94 9.30 7.50 -4.39
CA LYS A 94 9.16 8.70 -3.55
C LYS A 94 8.27 8.47 -2.33
N PHE A 95 7.28 7.56 -2.42
CA PHE A 95 6.33 7.31 -1.33
C PHE A 95 7.05 6.86 -0.07
N GLN A 96 6.75 7.51 1.04
CA GLN A 96 7.43 7.29 2.31
C GLN A 96 6.50 7.41 3.51
N LEU A 97 6.92 6.81 4.62
CA LEU A 97 6.31 6.95 5.94
C LEU A 97 7.41 7.29 6.97
N PRO A 98 7.19 8.28 7.83
CA PRO A 98 6.00 9.11 7.97
C PRO A 98 5.83 10.09 6.80
N SER A 99 4.59 10.54 6.60
CA SER A 99 4.30 11.62 5.68
C SER A 99 3.13 12.48 6.19
N PRO A 100 3.06 13.77 5.82
CA PRO A 100 1.95 14.65 6.22
C PRO A 100 0.56 14.16 5.76
N TYR A 101 0.52 13.31 4.74
CA TYR A 101 -0.73 12.70 4.23
C TYR A 101 -1.19 11.48 5.02
N HIS A 102 -0.31 10.90 5.84
CA HIS A 102 -0.59 9.72 6.65
C HIS A 102 -0.44 10.08 8.12
N LYS A 103 -1.49 10.69 8.67
CA LYS A 103 -1.57 10.98 10.10
C LYS A 103 -1.62 9.65 10.87
N ALA A 104 -0.46 9.20 11.31
CA ALA A 104 -0.36 8.15 12.30
C ALA A 104 -0.56 8.78 13.69
N THR A 105 -1.03 8.00 14.67
CA THR A 105 -0.90 8.42 16.07
C THR A 105 0.57 8.73 16.34
N GLU A 106 0.88 9.69 17.18
CA GLU A 106 2.28 10.08 17.50
C GLU A 106 3.17 8.87 17.77
N ARG A 107 2.63 7.87 18.45
CA ARG A 107 3.32 6.63 18.75
C ARG A 107 3.67 5.80 17.51
N LEU A 108 2.76 5.67 16.55
CA LEU A 108 3.02 4.94 15.29
C LEU A 108 3.94 5.74 14.38
N ALA A 109 3.78 7.07 14.34
CA ALA A 109 4.67 7.94 13.56
C ALA A 109 6.13 7.81 14.02
N ALA A 110 6.38 7.69 15.33
CA ALA A 110 7.72 7.52 15.88
C ALA A 110 8.41 6.20 15.46
N THR A 111 7.65 5.18 15.06
CA THR A 111 8.21 3.88 14.62
C THR A 111 8.37 3.76 13.11
N PHE A 112 7.66 4.60 12.33
CA PHE A 112 7.73 4.55 10.87
C PHE A 112 8.89 5.41 10.36
N TRP A 113 9.81 4.76 9.63
CA TRP A 113 10.91 5.42 8.92
C TRP A 113 11.29 4.57 7.71
N VAL A 114 10.47 4.63 6.65
CA VAL A 114 10.57 3.68 5.54
C VAL A 114 10.04 4.25 4.23
N ARG A 115 10.59 3.78 3.11
CA ARG A 115 10.03 3.85 1.76
C ARG A 115 9.46 2.47 1.39
N PRO A 116 8.18 2.20 1.65
CA PRO A 116 7.65 0.83 1.68
C PRO A 116 7.86 0.06 0.38
N TYR A 117 7.61 0.70 -0.76
CA TYR A 117 7.75 0.04 -2.07
C TYR A 117 9.20 -0.28 -2.41
N LEU A 118 10.12 0.61 -2.07
CA LEU A 118 11.56 0.37 -2.22
C LEU A 118 12.02 -0.82 -1.39
N GLU A 119 11.58 -0.89 -0.13
CA GLU A 119 11.98 -1.96 0.78
C GLU A 119 11.34 -3.30 0.40
N ILE A 120 10.10 -3.32 -0.07
CA ILE A 120 9.48 -4.56 -0.58
C ILE A 120 10.20 -5.04 -1.86
N LEU A 121 10.56 -4.13 -2.76
CA LEU A 121 11.34 -4.47 -3.95
C LEU A 121 12.71 -5.07 -3.57
N ARG A 122 13.38 -4.48 -2.56
CA ARG A 122 14.62 -5.00 -1.97
C ARG A 122 14.42 -6.38 -1.35
N LEU A 123 13.32 -6.60 -0.65
CA LEU A 123 13.01 -7.89 -0.03
C LEU A 123 12.85 -8.99 -1.09
N ILE A 124 12.15 -8.70 -2.19
CA ILE A 124 12.01 -9.62 -3.32
C ILE A 124 13.38 -9.90 -3.95
N HIS A 125 14.20 -8.87 -4.14
CA HIS A 125 15.54 -8.99 -4.72
C HIS A 125 16.47 -9.88 -3.87
N VAL A 126 16.57 -9.61 -2.57
CA VAL A 126 17.45 -10.34 -1.64
C VAL A 126 17.02 -11.79 -1.45
N LEU A 127 15.71 -12.03 -1.37
CA LEU A 127 15.16 -13.38 -1.18
C LEU A 127 15.00 -14.17 -2.49
N GLY A 128 15.21 -13.53 -3.65
CA GLY A 128 15.01 -14.07 -4.99
C GLY A 128 13.52 -14.22 -5.38
N ARG A 129 12.68 -14.47 -4.40
CA ARG A 129 11.22 -14.59 -4.54
C ARG A 129 10.53 -14.29 -3.22
N LEU A 130 9.25 -13.95 -3.28
CA LEU A 130 8.40 -13.76 -2.10
C LEU A 130 7.02 -14.36 -2.40
N SER A 131 6.47 -15.18 -1.51
CA SER A 131 5.07 -15.60 -1.63
C SER A 131 4.13 -14.52 -1.10
N PHE A 132 2.87 -14.56 -1.51
CA PHE A 132 1.88 -13.61 -0.99
C PHE A 132 1.72 -13.74 0.54
N ASP A 133 1.82 -14.97 1.08
CA ASP A 133 1.77 -15.16 2.54
C ASP A 133 2.98 -14.52 3.24
N GLU A 134 4.18 -14.62 2.68
CA GLU A 134 5.37 -13.96 3.22
C GLU A 134 5.26 -12.43 3.13
N LEU A 135 4.66 -11.91 2.05
CA LEU A 135 4.47 -10.48 1.88
C LEU A 135 3.55 -9.90 2.96
N TRP A 136 2.36 -10.49 3.19
CA TRP A 136 1.43 -9.93 4.16
C TRP A 136 1.81 -10.23 5.61
N LEU A 137 2.43 -11.40 5.89
CA LEU A 137 2.89 -11.75 7.24
C LEU A 137 4.09 -10.90 7.69
N PHE A 138 5.07 -10.72 6.82
CA PHE A 138 6.36 -10.14 7.19
C PHE A 138 6.68 -8.86 6.45
N GLY A 139 6.42 -8.78 5.15
CA GLY A 139 6.68 -7.58 4.37
C GLY A 139 5.94 -6.36 4.90
N MET A 140 4.69 -6.53 5.33
CA MET A 140 3.89 -5.45 5.92
C MET A 140 4.34 -5.03 7.33
N GLN A 141 5.25 -5.78 7.98
CA GLN A 141 5.89 -5.36 9.24
C GLN A 141 7.09 -4.43 9.02
N LEU A 142 7.50 -4.21 7.78
CA LEU A 142 8.67 -3.37 7.47
C LEU A 142 8.31 -1.89 7.59
N THR A 143 8.19 -1.43 8.82
CA THR A 143 7.84 -0.06 9.18
C THR A 143 9.07 0.86 9.28
N ASN A 144 10.26 0.29 9.44
CA ASN A 144 11.52 0.99 9.45
C ASN A 144 12.54 0.19 8.64
N TRP A 145 13.27 0.85 7.73
CA TRP A 145 14.23 0.16 6.88
C TRP A 145 15.39 -0.49 7.66
N ARG A 146 15.67 -0.02 8.89
CA ARG A 146 16.69 -0.62 9.77
C ARG A 146 16.31 -2.03 10.26
N PHE A 147 15.03 -2.38 10.19
CA PHE A 147 14.56 -3.73 10.57
C PHE A 147 14.60 -4.73 9.42
N PHE A 148 15.15 -4.32 8.26
CA PHE A 148 15.14 -5.12 7.04
C PHE A 148 15.75 -6.52 7.24
N ASP A 149 16.93 -6.62 7.81
CA ASP A 149 17.62 -7.91 7.99
C ASP A 149 16.82 -8.85 8.90
N GLY A 150 16.22 -8.31 9.96
CA GLY A 150 15.31 -9.08 10.83
C GLY A 150 14.07 -9.59 10.10
N ILE A 151 13.54 -8.84 9.13
CA ILE A 151 12.42 -9.32 8.28
C ILE A 151 12.90 -10.42 7.32
N VAL A 152 14.07 -10.28 6.72
CA VAL A 152 14.67 -11.32 5.87
C VAL A 152 14.82 -12.63 6.66
N ASP A 153 15.30 -12.56 7.89
CA ASP A 153 15.48 -13.75 8.75
C ASP A 153 14.14 -14.39 9.16
N LYS A 154 13.13 -13.57 9.48
CA LYS A 154 11.77 -14.07 9.74
C LYS A 154 11.20 -14.85 8.54
N VAL A 155 11.38 -14.33 7.32
CA VAL A 155 10.95 -15.02 6.10
C VAL A 155 11.70 -16.34 5.90
N LYS A 156 13.02 -16.36 6.10
CA LYS A 156 13.82 -17.59 6.00
C LYS A 156 13.36 -18.65 7.02
N GLN A 157 13.16 -18.26 8.28
CA GLN A 157 12.65 -19.15 9.33
C GLN A 157 11.25 -19.68 9.00
N PHE A 158 10.36 -18.81 8.51
CA PHE A 158 9.03 -19.24 8.07
C PHE A 158 9.11 -20.28 6.95
N ARG A 159 10.03 -20.13 5.98
CA ARG A 159 10.23 -21.09 4.89
C ARG A 159 10.66 -22.46 5.42
N ILE A 160 11.60 -22.50 6.37
CA ILE A 160 12.03 -23.73 7.03
C ILE A 160 10.85 -24.39 7.76
N ALA A 161 10.13 -23.62 8.58
CA ALA A 161 8.98 -24.15 9.33
C ALA A 161 7.84 -24.60 8.40
N LYS A 162 7.62 -23.90 7.29
CA LYS A 162 6.65 -24.29 6.25
C LYS A 162 6.96 -25.65 5.63
N GLU A 163 8.22 -25.93 5.30
CA GLU A 163 8.63 -27.23 4.76
C GLU A 163 8.41 -28.36 5.78
N GLN A 164 8.70 -28.12 7.06
CA GLN A 164 8.47 -29.07 8.15
C GLN A 164 6.96 -29.35 8.37
N ASN A 165 6.09 -28.42 8.00
CA ASN A 165 4.65 -28.50 8.18
C ASN A 165 3.87 -28.70 6.86
N LYS A 166 4.50 -29.21 5.81
CA LYS A 166 3.93 -29.30 4.46
C LYS A 166 2.55 -29.98 4.42
N GLY A 167 2.38 -31.09 5.15
CA GLY A 167 1.12 -31.84 5.25
C GLY A 167 0.03 -31.15 6.10
N ARG A 168 0.38 -30.10 6.85
CA ARG A 168 -0.53 -29.39 7.78
C ARG A 168 -0.49 -27.87 7.54
N TYR A 169 -0.20 -27.44 6.31
CA TYR A 169 0.07 -26.04 5.99
C TYR A 169 -1.04 -25.08 6.46
N LYS A 170 -2.32 -25.42 6.28
CA LYS A 170 -3.43 -24.55 6.72
C LYS A 170 -3.41 -24.30 8.23
N LYS A 171 -3.16 -25.33 9.03
CA LYS A 171 -3.07 -25.21 10.50
C LYS A 171 -1.84 -24.40 10.89
N PHE A 172 -0.69 -24.67 10.29
CA PHE A 172 0.55 -23.93 10.49
C PHE A 172 0.37 -22.44 10.15
N LEU A 173 -0.19 -22.10 8.98
CA LEU A 173 -0.45 -20.75 8.58
C LEU A 173 -1.44 -20.05 9.54
N GLY A 174 -2.47 -20.75 10.02
CA GLY A 174 -3.42 -20.27 11.02
C GLY A 174 -2.72 -19.84 12.31
N ALA A 175 -1.88 -20.71 12.89
CA ALA A 175 -1.11 -20.38 14.08
C ALA A 175 -0.10 -19.25 13.86
N THR A 176 0.58 -19.22 12.71
CA THR A 176 1.54 -18.17 12.38
C THR A 176 0.86 -16.79 12.25
N ARG A 177 -0.32 -16.71 11.61
CA ARG A 177 -1.06 -15.46 11.47
C ARG A 177 -1.48 -14.88 12.83
N GLU A 178 -1.96 -15.76 13.72
CA GLU A 178 -2.37 -15.37 15.07
C GLU A 178 -1.16 -14.83 15.85
N GLN A 179 -0.05 -15.57 15.85
CA GLN A 179 1.20 -15.16 16.50
C GLN A 179 1.71 -13.81 15.98
N VAL A 180 1.71 -13.60 14.65
CA VAL A 180 2.16 -12.35 14.04
C VAL A 180 1.25 -11.18 14.45
N VAL A 181 -0.06 -11.34 14.36
CA VAL A 181 -1.00 -10.27 14.72
C VAL A 181 -0.93 -9.97 16.22
N THR A 182 -0.88 -10.98 17.06
CA THR A 182 -0.76 -10.82 18.52
C THR A 182 0.54 -10.08 18.87
N SER A 183 1.64 -10.41 18.21
CA SER A 183 2.93 -9.71 18.42
C SER A 183 2.89 -8.24 17.99
N ILE A 184 2.28 -7.92 16.84
CA ILE A 184 2.20 -6.55 16.34
C ILE A 184 1.30 -5.67 17.21
N PHE A 185 0.17 -6.23 17.66
CA PHE A 185 -0.88 -5.52 18.38
C PHE A 185 -0.96 -5.90 19.86
N SER A 186 0.16 -6.36 20.45
CA SER A 186 0.21 -6.84 21.84
C SER A 186 -0.35 -5.83 22.84
N ARG A 187 -0.03 -4.53 22.67
CA ARG A 187 -0.51 -3.47 23.58
C ARG A 187 -2.01 -3.24 23.49
N GLU A 188 -2.58 -3.24 22.31
CA GLU A 188 -4.03 -3.11 22.08
C GLU A 188 -4.75 -4.31 22.70
N ILE A 189 -4.18 -5.49 22.59
CA ILE A 189 -4.72 -6.72 23.15
C ILE A 189 -4.61 -6.71 24.69
N GLU A 190 -3.45 -6.39 25.23
CA GLU A 190 -3.20 -6.31 26.67
C GLU A 190 -4.05 -5.22 27.38
N SER A 191 -4.28 -4.10 26.70
CA SER A 191 -5.11 -3.02 27.21
C SER A 191 -6.63 -3.25 27.01
N GLY A 192 -7.04 -4.31 26.31
CA GLY A 192 -8.43 -4.57 25.94
C GLY A 192 -9.01 -3.58 24.93
N GLN A 193 -8.18 -2.71 24.33
CA GLN A 193 -8.61 -1.71 23.34
C GLN A 193 -8.64 -2.32 21.95
N LEU A 194 -9.56 -3.24 21.70
CA LEU A 194 -9.71 -3.96 20.45
C LEU A 194 -10.39 -3.10 19.37
N HIS A 195 -9.80 -1.94 19.07
CA HIS A 195 -10.33 -1.03 18.07
C HIS A 195 -9.75 -1.27 16.69
N THR A 196 -10.61 -1.24 15.68
CA THR A 196 -10.22 -1.09 14.28
C THR A 196 -10.67 0.30 13.80
N ARG A 197 -10.23 0.71 12.60
CA ARG A 197 -10.67 1.99 12.01
C ARG A 197 -12.21 2.07 11.85
N GLU A 198 -12.85 0.94 11.64
CA GLU A 198 -14.25 0.87 11.22
C GLU A 198 -15.18 0.38 12.34
N SER A 199 -14.63 -0.26 13.40
CA SER A 199 -15.43 -0.84 14.46
C SER A 199 -14.62 -1.14 15.71
N THR A 200 -15.32 -1.24 16.86
CA THR A 200 -14.80 -1.89 18.06
C THR A 200 -15.07 -3.39 17.95
N CYS A 201 -14.04 -4.21 18.03
CA CYS A 201 -14.20 -5.66 18.00
C CYS A 201 -14.68 -6.16 19.37
N THR A 202 -15.65 -7.07 19.36
CA THR A 202 -16.26 -7.64 20.58
C THR A 202 -15.47 -8.82 21.16
N SER A 203 -14.54 -9.38 20.37
CA SER A 203 -13.68 -10.50 20.79
C SER A 203 -12.29 -10.39 20.20
N LEU A 204 -11.33 -11.09 20.83
CA LEU A 204 -9.97 -11.20 20.32
C LEU A 204 -9.92 -11.84 18.94
N ASP A 205 -10.69 -12.90 18.69
CA ASP A 205 -10.73 -13.58 17.39
C ASP A 205 -11.19 -12.64 16.28
N ASN A 206 -12.26 -11.87 16.51
CA ASN A 206 -12.74 -10.87 15.54
C ASN A 206 -11.70 -9.78 15.28
N PHE A 207 -10.96 -9.37 16.31
CA PHE A 207 -9.88 -8.40 16.16
C PHE A 207 -8.75 -8.96 15.32
N VAL A 208 -8.28 -10.18 15.62
CA VAL A 208 -7.22 -10.87 14.86
C VAL A 208 -7.62 -11.05 13.41
N ASP A 209 -8.82 -11.57 13.14
CA ASP A 209 -9.32 -11.78 11.77
C ASP A 209 -9.43 -10.45 10.99
N THR A 210 -9.84 -9.36 11.63
CA THR A 210 -9.91 -8.03 11.02
C THR A 210 -8.52 -7.50 10.70
N LYS A 211 -7.55 -7.64 11.61
CA LYS A 211 -6.15 -7.22 11.38
C LYS A 211 -5.48 -8.05 10.29
N VAL A 212 -5.72 -9.37 10.25
CA VAL A 212 -5.25 -10.25 9.16
C VAL A 212 -5.81 -9.78 7.82
N ARG A 213 -7.12 -9.50 7.74
CA ARG A 213 -7.74 -8.98 6.51
C ARG A 213 -7.08 -7.68 6.06
N ASN A 214 -6.92 -6.73 6.97
CA ASN A 214 -6.29 -5.45 6.67
C ASN A 214 -4.85 -5.61 6.16
N LEU A 215 -4.03 -6.46 6.79
CA LEU A 215 -2.66 -6.73 6.33
C LEU A 215 -2.65 -7.34 4.91
N ARG A 216 -3.58 -8.25 4.63
CA ARG A 216 -3.72 -8.86 3.29
C ARG A 216 -4.16 -7.83 2.24
N ASP A 217 -5.08 -6.94 2.57
CA ASP A 217 -5.56 -5.88 1.68
C ASP A 217 -4.42 -4.89 1.35
N TYR A 218 -3.61 -4.52 2.34
CA TYR A 218 -2.41 -3.69 2.10
C TYR A 218 -1.36 -4.41 1.25
N ALA A 219 -1.12 -5.69 1.49
CA ALA A 219 -0.18 -6.47 0.69
C ALA A 219 -0.67 -6.62 -0.75
N ASP A 220 -1.97 -6.85 -0.97
CA ASP A 220 -2.56 -6.93 -2.30
C ASP A 220 -2.47 -5.59 -3.04
N ALA A 221 -2.76 -4.47 -2.38
CA ALA A 221 -2.59 -3.15 -2.95
C ALA A 221 -1.12 -2.87 -3.32
N CYS A 222 -0.18 -3.19 -2.43
CA CYS A 222 1.25 -3.05 -2.69
C CYS A 222 1.67 -3.87 -3.92
N LEU A 223 1.23 -5.12 -3.99
CA LEU A 223 1.55 -6.02 -5.09
C LEU A 223 0.97 -5.52 -6.43
N ARG A 224 -0.29 -5.04 -6.44
CA ARG A 224 -0.90 -4.47 -7.64
C ARG A 224 -0.12 -3.27 -8.18
N TYR A 225 0.35 -2.37 -7.31
CA TYR A 225 1.15 -1.23 -7.73
C TYR A 225 2.52 -1.66 -8.25
N LEU A 226 3.23 -2.55 -7.56
CA LEU A 226 4.52 -3.06 -8.03
C LEU A 226 4.41 -3.80 -9.38
N ARG A 227 3.34 -4.58 -9.59
CA ARG A 227 3.08 -5.22 -10.89
C ARG A 227 2.84 -4.20 -12.00
N ALA A 228 2.12 -3.13 -11.71
CA ALA A 228 1.82 -2.09 -12.68
C ALA A 228 3.06 -1.29 -13.14
N THR A 229 4.19 -1.38 -12.40
CA THR A 229 5.47 -0.82 -12.85
C THR A 229 6.21 -1.70 -13.87
N GLY A 230 5.75 -2.94 -14.09
CA GLY A 230 6.45 -3.89 -14.95
C GLY A 230 7.78 -4.43 -14.39
N LEU A 231 8.08 -4.21 -13.09
CA LEU A 231 9.30 -4.75 -12.46
C LEU A 231 9.11 -6.15 -11.88
N VAL A 232 7.90 -6.49 -11.46
CA VAL A 232 7.61 -7.76 -10.82
C VAL A 232 6.50 -8.52 -11.54
N THR A 233 6.57 -9.83 -11.44
CA THR A 233 5.53 -10.76 -11.91
C THR A 233 5.05 -11.65 -10.78
N VAL A 234 3.87 -12.24 -10.98
CA VAL A 234 3.26 -13.17 -10.01
C VAL A 234 2.91 -14.45 -10.75
N SER A 235 3.50 -15.56 -10.32
CA SER A 235 3.20 -16.87 -10.86
C SER A 235 2.12 -17.59 -10.05
N ASN A 236 1.30 -18.40 -10.74
CA ASN A 236 0.37 -19.35 -10.15
C ASN A 236 0.91 -20.80 -10.34
N PRO A 237 0.63 -21.76 -9.45
CA PRO A 237 -0.09 -21.60 -8.19
C PRO A 237 0.78 -20.99 -7.08
N GLY A 238 0.14 -20.37 -6.08
CA GLY A 238 0.81 -19.93 -4.85
C GLY A 238 1.16 -18.45 -4.79
N LYS A 239 0.78 -17.65 -5.82
CA LYS A 239 1.05 -16.20 -5.86
C LYS A 239 2.50 -15.88 -5.48
N THR A 240 3.46 -16.51 -6.16
CA THR A 240 4.88 -16.25 -5.97
C THR A 240 5.30 -15.02 -6.76
N ILE A 241 5.86 -14.05 -6.07
CA ILE A 241 6.29 -12.75 -6.58
C ILE A 241 7.77 -12.83 -6.90
N THR A 242 8.16 -12.48 -8.11
CA THR A 242 9.56 -12.43 -8.55
C THR A 242 9.83 -11.18 -9.38
N ILE A 243 11.08 -10.74 -9.41
CA ILE A 243 11.52 -9.72 -10.36
C ILE A 243 11.52 -10.32 -11.76
N ILE A 244 11.01 -9.58 -12.74
CA ILE A 244 11.05 -9.98 -14.15
C ILE A 244 12.51 -10.10 -14.61
N ALA A 245 12.87 -11.22 -15.25
CA ALA A 245 14.26 -11.56 -15.56
C ALA A 245 15.00 -10.44 -16.30
N SER A 246 14.35 -9.82 -17.30
CA SER A 246 14.90 -8.71 -18.10
C SER A 246 15.02 -7.38 -17.33
N ARG A 247 14.45 -7.28 -16.13
CA ARG A 247 14.46 -6.05 -15.31
C ARG A 247 15.36 -6.17 -14.06
N LYS A 248 16.11 -7.27 -13.92
CA LYS A 248 16.95 -7.50 -12.72
C LYS A 248 18.03 -6.45 -12.55
N ASP A 249 18.70 -6.07 -13.61
CA ASP A 249 19.79 -5.09 -13.58
C ASP A 249 19.25 -3.69 -13.23
N GLU A 250 18.09 -3.34 -13.77
CA GLU A 250 17.41 -2.09 -13.43
C GLU A 250 17.01 -2.06 -11.94
N VAL A 251 16.45 -3.15 -11.43
CA VAL A 251 16.11 -3.25 -10.00
C VAL A 251 17.38 -3.15 -9.15
N ALA A 252 18.46 -3.83 -9.51
CA ALA A 252 19.74 -3.74 -8.80
C ALA A 252 20.28 -2.30 -8.80
N TYR A 253 20.18 -1.60 -9.93
CA TYR A 253 20.56 -0.20 -10.06
C TYR A 253 19.70 0.71 -9.13
N ILE A 254 18.38 0.57 -9.17
CA ILE A 254 17.45 1.31 -8.30
C ILE A 254 17.84 1.09 -6.81
N LEU A 255 18.02 -0.16 -6.42
CA LEU A 255 18.35 -0.52 -5.03
C LEU A 255 19.72 -0.02 -4.56
N LYS A 256 20.62 0.24 -5.49
CA LYS A 256 21.96 0.81 -5.23
C LYS A 256 21.93 2.34 -5.14
N THR A 257 21.11 2.99 -5.96
CA THR A 257 21.17 4.45 -6.18
C THR A 257 20.11 5.23 -5.40
N VAL A 258 18.94 4.62 -5.16
CA VAL A 258 17.86 5.29 -4.42
C VAL A 258 18.12 5.20 -2.92
N ASP A 259 18.18 6.37 -2.27
CA ASP A 259 18.35 6.43 -0.82
C ASP A 259 17.16 5.76 -0.10
N ARG A 260 17.47 4.93 0.87
CA ARG A 260 16.49 4.24 1.74
C ARG A 260 15.85 5.18 2.75
N ASN A 261 16.55 6.26 3.12
CA ASN A 261 16.05 7.18 4.13
C ASN A 261 14.86 7.98 3.59
N PRO A 262 13.75 8.03 4.33
CA PRO A 262 12.73 9.04 4.09
C PRO A 262 13.31 10.45 4.20
N VAL A 263 12.79 11.35 3.40
CA VAL A 263 13.09 12.78 3.53
C VAL A 263 12.23 13.36 4.64
N PHE A 264 12.82 14.10 5.56
CA PHE A 264 12.02 14.80 6.56
C PHE A 264 11.24 15.93 5.89
N VAL A 265 9.90 15.87 6.03
CA VAL A 265 8.98 16.88 5.51
C VAL A 265 7.92 17.14 6.57
N ASP A 266 7.87 18.37 7.05
CA ASP A 266 7.07 18.78 8.21
C ASP A 266 5.62 19.19 7.88
N ASN A 267 5.34 19.55 6.62
CA ASN A 267 4.00 20.03 6.23
C ASN A 267 3.53 19.51 4.87
N GLU A 268 2.21 19.58 4.64
CA GLU A 268 1.59 19.07 3.41
C GLU A 268 2.04 19.81 2.14
N LYS A 269 2.34 21.12 2.23
CA LYS A 269 2.80 21.89 1.07
C LYS A 269 4.17 21.43 0.60
N ALA A 270 5.14 21.35 1.50
CA ALA A 270 6.49 20.88 1.20
C ALA A 270 6.48 19.42 0.73
N TYR A 271 5.60 18.58 1.30
CA TYR A 271 5.47 17.19 0.84
C TYR A 271 4.86 17.10 -0.56
N ARG A 272 3.94 17.97 -0.90
CA ARG A 272 3.38 18.08 -2.25
C ARG A 272 4.47 18.47 -3.25
N GLU A 273 5.29 19.46 -2.94
CA GLU A 273 6.43 19.89 -3.76
C GLU A 273 7.45 18.76 -3.94
N TYR A 274 7.73 18.00 -2.89
CA TYR A 274 8.57 16.81 -2.97
C TYR A 274 8.02 15.72 -3.89
N LEU A 275 6.70 15.52 -3.91
CA LEU A 275 6.05 14.52 -4.76
C LEU A 275 5.96 14.94 -6.23
N PHE A 276 5.78 16.23 -6.51
CA PHE A 276 5.62 16.76 -7.86
C PHE A 276 6.95 16.88 -8.59
#